data_fae5ae70ce860fe52eaf115a459ef2b4
#
_entry.id   fae5ae70ce860fe52eaf115a459ef2b4
#
_cell.length_a   1.000
_cell.length_b   1.000
_cell.length_c   1.000
_cell.angle_alpha   90.00
_cell.angle_beta   90.00
_cell.angle_gamma   90.00
#
_symmetry.space_group_name_H-M   'P 1'
#
loop_
_entity.id
_entity.type
_entity.pdbx_description
1 polymer ?
#
loop_
_entity_poly.entity_id
_entity_poly.type
_entity_poly.pdbx_seq_one_letter_code
_entity_poly.pdbx_strand_id
1 'polypeptide(L)'
;MTQSVRDLAFHTIQDILNDNAYSNLKINEVINQYNIATVDKALFTELVYGTIKRKMTLDFYLKPFVKTRIKGWVRQLLWMSLYQYVFLDKIPNHAIINEAVNIAKRRGGQHNGNIVNAILRHIFKSDLPTLETIKNEKQRMTIEYSIPRWIIEHWITHYGIETTHKIAKSFLVQSASTVRVNTSRTDVETISKELLQEGYHVDIDQLIPYCLHLTGKPVIESRAFKDGLISIQ
;
A
#
# COMPACT_ATOMS: atom_id res chain seq x y z
N MET A 1 25.96 0.13 9.40
CA MET A 1 24.88 1.14 9.48
C MET A 1 23.56 0.40 9.33
N THR A 2 22.69 0.48 10.32
CA THR A 2 21.36 -0.11 10.27
C THR A 2 20.56 0.57 9.16
N GLN A 3 20.01 -0.22 8.23
CA GLN A 3 19.12 0.29 7.18
C GLN A 3 17.82 0.81 7.83
N SER A 4 17.37 1.98 7.42
CA SER A 4 16.08 2.49 7.90
C SER A 4 14.93 1.69 7.29
N VAL A 5 13.77 1.68 7.96
CA VAL A 5 12.55 1.05 7.44
C VAL A 5 12.20 1.52 6.02
N ARG A 6 12.44 2.79 5.73
CA ARG A 6 12.23 3.36 4.39
C ARG A 6 13.23 2.84 3.37
N ASP A 7 14.46 2.60 3.78
CA ASP A 7 15.50 2.01 2.91
C ASP A 7 15.12 0.57 2.54
N LEU A 8 14.71 -0.22 3.53
CA LEU A 8 14.22 -1.59 3.31
C LEU A 8 12.97 -1.60 2.42
N ALA A 9 11.99 -0.72 2.68
CA ALA A 9 10.79 -0.60 1.86
C ALA A 9 11.12 -0.25 0.40
N PHE A 10 12.04 0.70 0.19
CA PHE A 10 12.48 1.09 -1.14
C PHE A 10 13.13 -0.07 -1.90
N HIS A 11 14.01 -0.85 -1.28
CA HIS A 11 14.61 -2.03 -1.90
C HIS A 11 13.57 -3.10 -2.22
N THR A 12 12.64 -3.36 -1.28
CA THR A 12 11.54 -4.30 -1.51
C THR A 12 10.63 -3.88 -2.68
N ILE A 13 10.30 -2.59 -2.80
CA ILE A 13 9.55 -2.06 -3.94
C ILE A 13 10.30 -2.33 -5.25
N GLN A 14 11.64 -2.17 -5.27
CA GLN A 14 12.43 -2.44 -6.46
C GLN A 14 12.43 -3.91 -6.85
N ASP A 15 12.64 -4.81 -5.89
CA ASP A 15 12.63 -6.25 -6.14
C ASP A 15 11.28 -6.68 -6.72
N ILE A 16 10.17 -6.18 -6.16
CA ILE A 16 8.83 -6.51 -6.65
C ILE A 16 8.59 -5.97 -8.07
N LEU A 17 8.99 -4.72 -8.35
CA LEU A 17 8.71 -4.07 -9.63
C LEU A 17 9.66 -4.49 -10.76
N ASN A 18 10.89 -4.89 -10.46
CA ASN A 18 11.90 -5.25 -11.45
C ASN A 18 11.94 -6.75 -11.69
N ASP A 19 11.78 -7.56 -10.64
CA ASP A 19 11.96 -9.02 -10.69
C ASP A 19 10.63 -9.78 -10.72
N ASN A 20 9.48 -9.06 -10.78
CA ASN A 20 8.13 -9.62 -10.71
C ASN A 20 7.91 -10.54 -9.49
N ALA A 21 8.59 -10.24 -8.38
CA ALA A 21 8.43 -10.99 -7.15
C ALA A 21 7.01 -10.86 -6.58
N TYR A 22 6.49 -11.92 -5.99
CA TYR A 22 5.22 -11.86 -5.27
C TYR A 22 5.36 -10.98 -4.04
N SER A 23 4.59 -9.89 -4.00
CA SER A 23 4.74 -8.85 -2.98
C SER A 23 4.55 -9.36 -1.54
N ASN A 24 3.59 -10.27 -1.31
CA ASN A 24 3.35 -10.86 0.00
C ASN A 24 4.52 -11.73 0.48
N LEU A 25 5.11 -12.55 -0.41
CA LEU A 25 6.26 -13.39 -0.08
C LEU A 25 7.49 -12.53 0.20
N LYS A 26 7.75 -11.54 -0.64
CA LYS A 26 8.91 -10.65 -0.49
C LYS A 26 8.84 -9.80 0.77
N ILE A 27 7.67 -9.28 1.11
CA ILE A 27 7.46 -8.52 2.35
C ILE A 27 7.75 -9.39 3.57
N ASN A 28 7.21 -10.62 3.62
CA ASN A 28 7.45 -11.53 4.73
C ASN A 28 8.93 -11.95 4.84
N GLU A 29 9.57 -12.23 3.71
CA GLU A 29 11.02 -12.51 3.65
C GLU A 29 11.83 -11.39 4.30
N VAL A 30 11.60 -10.13 3.87
CA VAL A 30 12.35 -8.97 4.38
C VAL A 30 12.06 -8.72 5.86
N ILE A 31 10.80 -8.83 6.30
CA ILE A 31 10.44 -8.68 7.72
C ILE A 31 11.21 -9.66 8.60
N ASN A 32 11.32 -10.92 8.16
CA ASN A 32 12.01 -11.96 8.92
C ASN A 32 13.54 -11.81 8.84
N GLN A 33 14.06 -11.55 7.64
CA GLN A 33 15.51 -11.43 7.41
C GLN A 33 16.13 -10.28 8.18
N TYR A 34 15.47 -9.12 8.23
CA TYR A 34 15.99 -7.92 8.89
C TYR A 34 15.44 -7.73 10.31
N ASN A 35 14.65 -8.68 10.81
CA ASN A 35 14.01 -8.63 12.12
C ASN A 35 13.39 -7.27 12.42
N ILE A 36 12.55 -6.78 11.48
CA ILE A 36 11.90 -5.46 11.58
C ILE A 36 11.10 -5.38 12.88
N ALA A 37 11.33 -4.36 13.68
CA ALA A 37 10.62 -4.15 14.94
C ALA A 37 9.10 -4.07 14.72
N THR A 38 8.32 -4.60 15.65
CA THR A 38 6.85 -4.68 15.53
C THR A 38 6.21 -3.33 15.21
N VAL A 39 6.70 -2.25 15.82
CA VAL A 39 6.22 -0.88 15.59
C VAL A 39 6.47 -0.38 14.16
N ASP A 40 7.48 -0.91 13.50
CA ASP A 40 7.91 -0.52 12.16
C ASP A 40 7.32 -1.40 11.05
N LYS A 41 6.83 -2.61 11.39
CA LYS A 41 6.23 -3.54 10.41
C LYS A 41 5.05 -2.92 9.67
N ALA A 42 4.19 -2.20 10.39
CA ALA A 42 3.04 -1.54 9.80
C ALA A 42 3.46 -0.48 8.77
N LEU A 43 4.42 0.39 9.13
CA LEU A 43 4.95 1.40 8.22
C LEU A 43 5.65 0.76 7.01
N PHE A 44 6.47 -0.26 7.22
CA PHE A 44 7.15 -0.99 6.15
C PHE A 44 6.16 -1.56 5.13
N THR A 45 5.18 -2.30 5.63
CA THR A 45 4.14 -2.95 4.80
C THR A 45 3.32 -1.91 4.04
N GLU A 46 2.92 -0.83 4.72
CA GLU A 46 2.16 0.27 4.13
C GLU A 46 2.93 0.98 3.02
N LEU A 47 4.23 1.26 3.23
CA LEU A 47 5.07 1.89 2.21
C LEU A 47 5.20 1.03 0.96
N VAL A 48 5.38 -0.29 1.12
CA VAL A 48 5.55 -1.21 -0.01
C VAL A 48 4.23 -1.37 -0.77
N TYR A 49 3.17 -1.84 -0.10
CA TYR A 49 1.88 -2.09 -0.76
C TYR A 49 1.25 -0.80 -1.29
N GLY A 50 1.24 0.26 -0.50
CA GLY A 50 0.63 1.52 -0.88
C GLY A 50 1.30 2.15 -2.09
N THR A 51 2.64 2.15 -2.14
CA THR A 51 3.38 2.66 -3.31
C THR A 51 3.07 1.86 -4.57
N ILE A 52 3.08 0.52 -4.50
CA ILE A 52 2.81 -0.34 -5.64
C ILE A 52 1.36 -0.20 -6.11
N LYS A 53 0.42 -0.23 -5.17
CA LYS A 53 -1.02 -0.11 -5.41
C LYS A 53 -1.40 1.22 -6.08
N ARG A 54 -0.71 2.31 -5.74
CA ARG A 54 -0.97 3.67 -6.24
C ARG A 54 0.02 4.14 -7.33
N LYS A 55 0.81 3.24 -7.88
CA LYS A 55 1.91 3.56 -8.81
C LYS A 55 1.49 4.50 -9.95
N MET A 56 0.33 4.28 -10.58
CA MET A 56 -0.11 5.10 -11.72
C MET A 56 -0.55 6.50 -11.28
N THR A 57 -1.22 6.61 -10.14
CA THR A 57 -1.59 7.88 -9.51
C THR A 57 -0.34 8.68 -9.12
N LEU A 58 0.62 8.01 -8.47
CA LEU A 58 1.88 8.62 -8.06
C LEU A 58 2.72 9.08 -9.25
N ASP A 59 2.74 8.32 -10.34
CA ASP A 59 3.44 8.71 -11.57
C ASP A 59 2.77 9.91 -12.25
N PHE A 60 1.45 9.99 -12.22
CA PHE A 60 0.72 11.16 -12.70
C PHE A 60 1.06 12.41 -11.88
N TYR A 61 1.09 12.32 -10.55
CA TYR A 61 1.49 13.44 -9.69
C TYR A 61 2.94 13.84 -9.90
N LEU A 62 3.83 12.90 -10.15
CA LEU A 62 5.25 13.15 -10.35
C LEU A 62 5.56 13.82 -11.69
N LYS A 63 4.78 13.51 -12.73
CA LYS A 63 5.08 13.84 -14.13
C LYS A 63 5.40 15.32 -14.38
N PRO A 64 4.66 16.32 -13.85
CA PRO A 64 4.94 17.75 -14.10
C PRO A 64 6.27 18.22 -13.52
N PHE A 65 6.79 17.55 -12.50
CA PHE A 65 7.98 17.92 -11.76
C PHE A 65 9.28 17.30 -12.29
N VAL A 66 9.16 16.32 -13.19
CA VAL A 66 10.30 15.62 -13.79
C VAL A 66 10.49 16.11 -15.22
N LYS A 67 11.31 17.16 -15.40
CA LYS A 67 11.57 17.79 -16.70
C LYS A 67 12.66 17.06 -17.52
N THR A 68 13.50 16.26 -16.87
CA THR A 68 14.61 15.55 -17.50
C THR A 68 14.50 14.05 -17.25
N ARG A 69 15.19 13.25 -18.07
CA ARG A 69 15.22 11.79 -17.87
C ARG A 69 15.91 11.46 -16.54
N ILE A 70 15.19 10.80 -15.64
CA ILE A 70 15.72 10.26 -14.38
C ILE A 70 15.83 8.74 -14.46
N LYS A 71 16.74 8.17 -13.65
CA LYS A 71 16.89 6.71 -13.53
C LYS A 71 15.62 6.06 -12.98
N GLY A 72 15.29 4.84 -13.40
CA GLY A 72 14.09 4.13 -12.97
C GLY A 72 13.98 4.00 -11.45
N TRP A 73 15.07 3.67 -10.77
CA TRP A 73 15.10 3.58 -9.32
C TRP A 73 14.88 4.94 -8.61
N VAL A 74 15.31 6.06 -9.20
CA VAL A 74 15.02 7.41 -8.67
C VAL A 74 13.52 7.67 -8.75
N ARG A 75 12.88 7.29 -9.86
CA ARG A 75 11.43 7.40 -10.03
C ARG A 75 10.67 6.59 -8.98
N GLN A 76 11.09 5.36 -8.73
CA GLN A 76 10.48 4.49 -7.70
C GLN A 76 10.64 5.08 -6.28
N LEU A 77 11.80 5.65 -5.98
CA LEU A 77 12.05 6.36 -4.71
C LEU A 77 11.14 7.58 -4.56
N LEU A 78 10.94 8.34 -5.64
CA LEU A 78 10.02 9.49 -5.66
C LEU A 78 8.56 9.04 -5.51
N TRP A 79 8.14 7.92 -6.09
CA TRP A 79 6.81 7.35 -5.84
C TRP A 79 6.60 7.03 -4.35
N MET A 80 7.54 6.35 -3.71
CA MET A 80 7.46 6.05 -2.28
C MET A 80 7.43 7.33 -1.42
N SER A 81 8.16 8.36 -1.82
CA SER A 81 8.16 9.66 -1.14
C SER A 81 6.82 10.39 -1.30
N LEU A 82 6.27 10.40 -2.53
CA LEU A 82 4.95 10.96 -2.82
C LEU A 82 3.83 10.19 -2.12
N TYR A 83 3.94 8.86 -2.03
CA TYR A 83 2.98 8.07 -1.27
C TYR A 83 2.89 8.53 0.18
N GLN A 84 4.03 8.71 0.84
CA GLN A 84 4.08 9.24 2.21
C GLN A 84 3.45 10.63 2.31
N TYR A 85 3.74 11.50 1.35
CA TYR A 85 3.25 12.88 1.35
C TYR A 85 1.73 12.98 1.14
N VAL A 86 1.17 12.15 0.25
CA VAL A 86 -0.24 12.27 -0.17
C VAL A 86 -1.18 11.41 0.70
N PHE A 87 -0.71 10.28 1.19
CA PHE A 87 -1.57 9.26 1.81
C PHE A 87 -1.25 8.96 3.28
N LEU A 88 -0.18 9.53 3.84
CA LEU A 88 0.21 9.28 5.24
C LEU A 88 0.31 10.61 6.03
N ASP A 89 -0.78 10.98 6.67
CA ASP A 89 -0.93 12.29 7.34
C ASP A 89 0.05 12.56 8.49
N LYS A 90 0.63 11.52 9.07
CA LYS A 90 1.47 11.64 10.28
C LYS A 90 2.96 11.80 10.00
N ILE A 91 3.39 11.84 8.73
CA ILE A 91 4.81 11.90 8.40
C ILE A 91 5.21 13.33 8.02
N PRO A 92 6.13 13.96 8.78
CA PRO A 92 6.58 15.31 8.46
C PRO A 92 7.33 15.38 7.12
N ASN A 93 7.08 16.42 6.32
CA ASN A 93 7.69 16.62 5.01
C ASN A 93 9.23 16.60 5.04
N HIS A 94 9.84 17.17 6.08
CA HIS A 94 11.30 17.17 6.23
C HIS A 94 11.87 15.76 6.42
N ALA A 95 11.14 14.86 7.12
CA ALA A 95 11.55 13.48 7.31
C ALA A 95 11.50 12.70 5.98
N ILE A 96 10.46 12.91 5.16
CA ILE A 96 10.34 12.30 3.83
C ILE A 96 11.52 12.71 2.96
N ILE A 97 11.82 14.04 2.89
CA ILE A 97 12.93 14.55 2.08
C ILE A 97 14.27 13.99 2.55
N ASN A 98 14.56 14.08 3.84
CA ASN A 98 15.84 13.68 4.39
C ASN A 98 16.14 12.19 4.13
N GLU A 99 15.17 11.31 4.38
CA GLU A 99 15.32 9.88 4.12
C GLU A 99 15.50 9.59 2.63
N ALA A 100 14.68 10.17 1.76
CA ALA A 100 14.80 9.97 0.33
C ALA A 100 16.15 10.46 -0.23
N VAL A 101 16.63 11.61 0.23
CA VAL A 101 17.93 12.16 -0.16
C VAL A 101 19.07 11.26 0.33
N ASN A 102 19.00 10.75 1.55
CA ASN A 102 20.01 9.84 2.10
C ASN A 102 20.05 8.51 1.33
N ILE A 103 18.91 7.92 1.00
CA ILE A 103 18.82 6.74 0.15
C ILE A 103 19.43 7.01 -1.21
N ALA A 104 19.08 8.15 -1.84
CA ALA A 104 19.60 8.52 -3.15
C ALA A 104 21.12 8.74 -3.16
N LYS A 105 21.66 9.36 -2.11
CA LYS A 105 23.12 9.56 -1.96
C LYS A 105 23.85 8.24 -1.79
N ARG A 106 23.37 7.35 -0.94
CA ARG A 106 24.00 6.04 -0.71
C ARG A 106 24.04 5.22 -1.99
N ARG A 107 22.94 5.21 -2.75
CA ARG A 107 22.82 4.38 -3.96
C ARG A 107 23.47 4.98 -5.21
N GLY A 108 23.40 6.27 -5.39
CA GLY A 108 23.79 6.91 -6.64
C GLY A 108 24.66 8.16 -6.50
N GLY A 109 25.21 8.40 -5.32
CA GLY A 109 26.09 9.53 -5.04
C GLY A 109 25.36 10.88 -4.87
N GLN A 110 26.14 11.91 -4.57
CA GLN A 110 25.64 13.26 -4.24
C GLN A 110 24.74 13.85 -5.35
N HIS A 111 25.06 13.60 -6.62
CA HIS A 111 24.29 14.12 -7.76
C HIS A 111 22.83 13.64 -7.72
N ASN A 112 22.60 12.33 -7.51
CA ASN A 112 21.24 11.79 -7.40
C ASN A 112 20.51 12.30 -6.14
N GLY A 113 21.23 12.47 -5.03
CA GLY A 113 20.68 13.11 -3.84
C GLY A 113 20.19 14.55 -4.10
N ASN A 114 20.96 15.32 -4.86
CA ASN A 114 20.57 16.68 -5.22
C ASN A 114 19.34 16.72 -6.14
N ILE A 115 19.22 15.78 -7.10
CA ILE A 115 18.06 15.64 -7.98
C ILE A 115 16.81 15.33 -7.14
N VAL A 116 16.88 14.32 -6.26
CA VAL A 116 15.74 13.93 -5.40
C VAL A 116 15.33 15.09 -4.50
N ASN A 117 16.29 15.76 -3.87
CA ASN A 117 16.01 16.93 -3.02
C ASN A 117 15.30 18.06 -3.78
N ALA A 118 15.80 18.40 -4.96
CA ALA A 118 15.22 19.48 -5.78
C ALA A 118 13.77 19.15 -6.19
N ILE A 119 13.52 17.93 -6.67
CA ILE A 119 12.19 17.48 -7.08
C ILE A 119 11.21 17.47 -5.89
N LEU A 120 11.57 16.86 -4.76
CA LEU A 120 10.68 16.78 -3.60
C LEU A 120 10.39 18.13 -2.99
N ARG A 121 11.41 19.03 -2.90
CA ARG A 121 11.18 20.40 -2.42
C ARG A 121 10.26 21.20 -3.35
N HIS A 122 10.35 20.97 -4.66
CA HIS A 122 9.45 21.61 -5.63
C HIS A 122 8.03 21.07 -5.47
N ILE A 123 7.85 19.76 -5.40
CA ILE A 123 6.53 19.12 -5.19
C ILE A 123 5.85 19.65 -3.91
N PHE A 124 6.58 19.70 -2.80
CA PHE A 124 5.98 20.06 -1.49
C PHE A 124 5.68 21.57 -1.33
N LYS A 125 6.10 22.36 -2.31
CA LYS A 125 5.79 23.81 -2.40
C LYS A 125 4.75 24.15 -3.48
N SER A 126 4.32 23.16 -4.24
CA SER A 126 3.42 23.35 -5.38
C SER A 126 2.15 22.53 -5.19
N ASP A 127 1.08 22.95 -5.83
CA ASP A 127 -0.11 22.12 -5.92
C ASP A 127 0.13 20.93 -6.84
N LEU A 128 -0.37 19.77 -6.42
CA LEU A 128 -0.34 18.56 -7.26
C LEU A 128 -1.37 18.69 -8.39
N PRO A 129 -1.11 18.07 -9.56
CA PRO A 129 -2.07 18.06 -10.64
C PRO A 129 -3.36 17.36 -10.21
N THR A 130 -4.50 17.95 -10.55
CA THR A 130 -5.81 17.41 -10.20
C THR A 130 -6.29 16.41 -11.26
N LEU A 131 -7.00 15.37 -10.82
CA LEU A 131 -7.51 14.32 -11.72
C LEU A 131 -8.57 14.85 -12.69
N GLU A 132 -9.26 15.93 -12.33
CA GLU A 132 -10.26 16.63 -13.15
C GLU A 132 -9.68 17.20 -14.45
N THR A 133 -8.38 17.42 -14.50
CA THR A 133 -7.68 17.87 -15.73
C THR A 133 -7.69 16.77 -16.83
N ILE A 134 -7.97 15.54 -16.47
CA ILE A 134 -8.02 14.41 -17.39
C ILE A 134 -9.44 14.30 -17.98
N LYS A 135 -9.59 14.78 -19.22
CA LYS A 135 -10.89 14.82 -19.93
C LYS A 135 -11.45 13.42 -20.25
N ASN A 136 -10.58 12.47 -20.58
CA ASN A 136 -10.99 11.10 -20.90
C ASN A 136 -11.27 10.32 -19.61
N GLU A 137 -12.53 9.94 -19.41
CA GLU A 137 -12.99 9.29 -18.19
C GLU A 137 -12.31 7.94 -17.93
N LYS A 138 -12.13 7.10 -18.95
CA LYS A 138 -11.43 5.82 -18.82
C LYS A 138 -9.97 6.02 -18.39
N GLN A 139 -9.32 7.05 -18.93
CA GLN A 139 -7.96 7.41 -18.53
C GLN A 139 -7.93 7.97 -17.11
N ARG A 140 -8.91 8.78 -16.73
CA ARG A 140 -9.04 9.29 -15.36
C ARG A 140 -9.20 8.15 -14.37
N MET A 141 -10.12 7.20 -14.63
CA MET A 141 -10.29 5.99 -13.79
C MET A 141 -9.00 5.16 -13.68
N THR A 142 -8.29 4.98 -14.79
CA THR A 142 -7.00 4.27 -14.82
C THR A 142 -6.00 4.90 -13.84
N ILE A 143 -5.90 6.21 -13.81
CA ILE A 143 -4.96 6.96 -12.96
C ILE A 143 -5.47 7.04 -11.53
N GLU A 144 -6.74 7.37 -11.33
CA GLU A 144 -7.38 7.52 -10.02
C GLU A 144 -7.31 6.24 -9.19
N TYR A 145 -7.66 5.12 -9.81
CA TYR A 145 -7.69 3.81 -9.15
C TYR A 145 -6.38 3.01 -9.31
N SER A 146 -5.44 3.53 -10.11
CA SER A 146 -4.17 2.86 -10.43
C SER A 146 -4.37 1.45 -11.02
N ILE A 147 -5.40 1.30 -11.85
CA ILE A 147 -5.79 0.04 -12.50
C ILE A 147 -5.48 0.14 -14.01
N PRO A 148 -4.85 -0.87 -14.62
CA PRO A 148 -4.56 -0.86 -16.05
C PRO A 148 -5.78 -0.56 -16.91
N ARG A 149 -5.60 0.24 -17.97
CA ARG A 149 -6.69 0.71 -18.84
C ARG A 149 -7.52 -0.42 -19.43
N TRP A 150 -6.89 -1.51 -19.83
CA TRP A 150 -7.60 -2.65 -20.41
C TRP A 150 -8.57 -3.31 -19.42
N ILE A 151 -8.25 -3.34 -18.13
CA ILE A 151 -9.14 -3.83 -17.07
C ILE A 151 -10.34 -2.89 -16.92
N ILE A 152 -10.09 -1.58 -16.85
CA ILE A 152 -11.16 -0.57 -16.79
C ILE A 152 -12.10 -0.69 -18.00
N GLU A 153 -11.55 -0.80 -19.21
CA GLU A 153 -12.34 -0.95 -20.43
C GLU A 153 -13.14 -2.26 -20.45
N HIS A 154 -12.55 -3.34 -19.97
CA HIS A 154 -13.23 -4.62 -19.85
C HIS A 154 -14.41 -4.56 -18.88
N TRP A 155 -14.21 -3.96 -17.69
CA TRP A 155 -15.30 -3.80 -16.70
C TRP A 155 -16.40 -2.87 -17.21
N ILE A 156 -16.06 -1.78 -17.88
CA ILE A 156 -17.06 -0.87 -18.45
C ILE A 156 -17.94 -1.60 -19.45
N THR A 157 -17.36 -2.45 -20.29
CA THR A 157 -18.10 -3.22 -21.30
C THR A 157 -19.09 -4.20 -20.66
N HIS A 158 -18.76 -4.82 -19.52
CA HIS A 158 -19.57 -5.85 -18.90
C HIS A 158 -20.53 -5.31 -17.82
N TYR A 159 -20.15 -4.27 -17.10
CA TYR A 159 -20.86 -3.79 -15.92
C TYR A 159 -21.33 -2.33 -16.03
N GLY A 160 -20.97 -1.62 -17.09
CA GLY A 160 -21.21 -0.20 -17.23
C GLY A 160 -20.26 0.65 -16.37
N ILE A 161 -20.29 1.97 -16.63
CA ILE A 161 -19.31 2.90 -16.05
C ILE A 161 -19.50 3.10 -14.54
N GLU A 162 -20.73 3.24 -14.07
CA GLU A 162 -21.04 3.47 -12.65
C GLU A 162 -20.62 2.29 -11.77
N THR A 163 -20.92 1.06 -12.20
CA THR A 163 -20.52 -0.16 -11.50
C THR A 163 -19.01 -0.32 -11.51
N THR A 164 -18.36 0.01 -12.63
CA THR A 164 -16.89 -0.01 -12.73
C THR A 164 -16.23 0.96 -11.73
N HIS A 165 -16.80 2.15 -11.53
CA HIS A 165 -16.32 3.07 -10.48
C HIS A 165 -16.42 2.45 -9.08
N LYS A 166 -17.54 1.80 -8.76
CA LYS A 166 -17.73 1.13 -7.46
C LYS A 166 -16.72 -0.01 -7.27
N ILE A 167 -16.56 -0.86 -8.29
CA ILE A 167 -15.58 -1.95 -8.27
C ILE A 167 -14.16 -1.39 -8.10
N ALA A 168 -13.73 -0.43 -8.93
CA ALA A 168 -12.40 0.13 -8.87
C ALA A 168 -12.10 0.82 -7.52
N LYS A 169 -13.08 1.53 -6.96
CA LYS A 169 -12.99 2.16 -5.65
C LYS A 169 -12.82 1.13 -4.52
N SER A 170 -13.49 -0.02 -4.60
CA SER A 170 -13.38 -1.06 -3.56
C SER A 170 -11.97 -1.63 -3.45
N PHE A 171 -11.20 -1.67 -4.54
CA PHE A 171 -9.79 -2.08 -4.51
C PHE A 171 -8.88 -1.12 -3.72
N LEU A 172 -9.29 0.12 -3.50
CA LEU A 172 -8.52 1.10 -2.74
C LEU A 172 -8.77 1.03 -1.23
N VAL A 173 -9.87 0.45 -0.83
CA VAL A 173 -10.22 0.26 0.58
C VAL A 173 -9.47 -0.95 1.13
N GLN A 174 -9.10 -0.90 2.39
CA GLN A 174 -8.57 -2.07 3.08
C GLN A 174 -9.75 -3.02 3.35
N SER A 175 -9.69 -4.21 2.77
CA SER A 175 -10.71 -5.24 3.00
C SER A 175 -10.57 -5.80 4.42
N ALA A 176 -11.71 -6.11 5.05
CA ALA A 176 -11.71 -6.92 6.24
C ALA A 176 -11.11 -8.31 5.93
N SER A 177 -10.44 -8.90 6.90
CA SER A 177 -10.02 -10.28 6.80
C SER A 177 -11.22 -11.19 7.08
N THR A 178 -11.61 -11.98 6.10
CA THR A 178 -12.69 -12.96 6.26
C THR A 178 -12.14 -14.22 6.91
N VAL A 179 -12.77 -14.65 7.99
CA VAL A 179 -12.39 -15.86 8.72
C VAL A 179 -13.57 -16.78 8.94
N ARG A 180 -13.32 -18.06 8.95
CA ARG A 180 -14.28 -19.10 9.27
C ARG A 180 -14.02 -19.62 10.70
N VAL A 181 -15.06 -19.66 11.52
CA VAL A 181 -15.02 -20.25 12.87
C VAL A 181 -15.02 -21.78 12.77
N ASN A 182 -14.16 -22.43 13.53
CA ASN A 182 -14.11 -23.88 13.67
C ASN A 182 -15.16 -24.35 14.67
N THR A 183 -16.36 -24.62 14.17
CA THR A 183 -17.53 -24.99 14.99
C THR A 183 -17.43 -26.34 15.68
N SER A 184 -16.41 -27.15 15.35
CA SER A 184 -16.15 -28.39 16.13
C SER A 184 -15.42 -28.12 17.45
N ARG A 185 -14.87 -26.89 17.64
CA ARG A 185 -14.06 -26.54 18.82
C ARG A 185 -14.61 -25.34 19.60
N THR A 186 -15.41 -24.51 18.96
CA THR A 186 -15.95 -23.28 19.55
C THR A 186 -17.20 -22.83 18.79
N ASP A 187 -17.81 -21.75 19.23
CA ASP A 187 -18.96 -21.09 18.57
C ASP A 187 -18.64 -19.65 18.19
N VAL A 188 -19.50 -19.08 17.33
CA VAL A 188 -19.34 -17.72 16.79
C VAL A 188 -19.39 -16.65 17.88
N GLU A 189 -20.29 -16.82 18.87
CA GLU A 189 -20.47 -15.82 19.92
C GLU A 189 -19.25 -15.74 20.85
N THR A 190 -18.75 -16.89 21.25
CA THR A 190 -17.55 -16.99 22.11
C THR A 190 -16.35 -16.35 21.42
N ILE A 191 -16.06 -16.74 20.17
CA ILE A 191 -14.92 -16.21 19.42
C ILE A 191 -15.08 -14.71 19.14
N SER A 192 -16.28 -14.24 18.83
CA SER A 192 -16.52 -12.80 18.61
C SER A 192 -16.21 -11.98 19.86
N LYS A 193 -16.58 -12.47 21.05
CA LYS A 193 -16.27 -11.79 22.31
C LYS A 193 -14.76 -11.78 22.60
N GLU A 194 -14.08 -12.90 22.39
CA GLU A 194 -12.62 -12.98 22.58
C GLU A 194 -11.86 -12.03 21.65
N LEU A 195 -12.22 -12.02 20.36
CA LEU A 195 -11.59 -11.13 19.37
C LEU A 195 -11.87 -9.64 19.67
N LEU A 196 -13.07 -9.29 20.13
CA LEU A 196 -13.38 -7.93 20.57
C LEU A 196 -12.52 -7.53 21.78
N GLN A 197 -12.32 -8.43 22.76
CA GLN A 197 -11.43 -8.19 23.91
C GLN A 197 -9.97 -8.05 23.50
N GLU A 198 -9.52 -8.75 22.47
CA GLU A 198 -8.19 -8.58 21.87
C GLU A 198 -8.06 -7.25 21.08
N GLY A 199 -9.17 -6.51 20.88
CA GLY A 199 -9.20 -5.22 20.19
C GLY A 199 -9.31 -5.31 18.68
N TYR A 200 -9.90 -6.39 18.16
CA TYR A 200 -10.37 -6.47 16.78
C TYR A 200 -11.76 -5.81 16.66
N HIS A 201 -12.05 -5.29 15.47
CA HIS A 201 -13.45 -5.04 15.09
C HIS A 201 -13.97 -6.29 14.43
N VAL A 202 -15.11 -6.78 14.91
CA VAL A 202 -15.73 -8.04 14.46
C VAL A 202 -17.09 -7.73 13.88
N ASP A 203 -17.30 -8.13 12.63
CA ASP A 203 -18.60 -8.12 11.98
C ASP A 203 -19.00 -9.55 11.61
N ILE A 204 -20.19 -9.96 12.00
CA ILE A 204 -20.71 -11.33 11.76
C ILE A 204 -21.44 -11.29 10.42
N ASP A 205 -21.00 -12.15 9.47
CA ASP A 205 -21.67 -12.27 8.18
C ASP A 205 -23.10 -12.81 8.36
N GLN A 206 -24.08 -12.12 7.78
CA GLN A 206 -25.49 -12.49 7.92
C GLN A 206 -25.94 -13.58 6.95
N LEU A 207 -25.18 -13.80 5.88
CA LEU A 207 -25.52 -14.73 4.81
C LEU A 207 -24.73 -16.04 4.92
N ILE A 208 -23.50 -15.94 5.39
CA ILE A 208 -22.59 -17.09 5.47
C ILE A 208 -22.43 -17.51 6.92
N PRO A 209 -22.99 -18.66 7.35
CA PRO A 209 -22.84 -19.17 8.71
C PRO A 209 -21.35 -19.35 9.07
N TYR A 210 -21.02 -19.04 10.31
CA TYR A 210 -19.68 -19.20 10.88
C TYR A 210 -18.60 -18.32 10.24
N CYS A 211 -18.99 -17.28 9.49
CA CYS A 211 -18.10 -16.31 8.87
C CYS A 211 -18.05 -15.01 9.68
N LEU A 212 -16.82 -14.55 9.95
CA LEU A 212 -16.55 -13.25 10.58
C LEU A 212 -15.67 -12.41 9.68
N HIS A 213 -15.93 -11.11 9.66
CA HIS A 213 -15.09 -10.11 9.02
C HIS A 213 -14.33 -9.33 10.11
N LEU A 214 -13.00 -9.41 10.07
CA LEU A 214 -12.13 -8.82 11.08
C LEU A 214 -11.32 -7.65 10.52
N THR A 215 -11.28 -6.54 11.27
CA THR A 215 -10.44 -5.39 10.98
C THR A 215 -9.70 -4.92 12.23
N GLY A 216 -8.74 -4.01 12.05
CA GLY A 216 -7.98 -3.37 13.13
C GLY A 216 -6.59 -3.98 13.35
N LYS A 217 -6.47 -5.30 13.36
CA LYS A 217 -5.19 -6.01 13.55
C LYS A 217 -5.02 -7.18 12.59
N PRO A 218 -3.79 -7.63 12.32
CA PRO A 218 -3.55 -8.84 11.53
C PRO A 218 -4.14 -10.08 12.22
N VAL A 219 -5.01 -10.81 11.52
CA VAL A 219 -5.69 -12.02 12.05
C VAL A 219 -4.71 -13.08 12.56
N ILE A 220 -3.57 -13.23 11.89
CA ILE A 220 -2.53 -14.21 12.27
C ILE A 220 -1.92 -13.95 13.65
N GLU A 221 -2.10 -12.74 14.21
CA GLU A 221 -1.62 -12.40 15.56
C GLU A 221 -2.61 -12.81 16.66
N SER A 222 -3.89 -13.05 16.32
CA SER A 222 -4.91 -13.44 17.29
C SER A 222 -4.63 -14.81 17.93
N ARG A 223 -5.06 -14.97 19.17
CA ARG A 223 -5.02 -16.28 19.84
C ARG A 223 -5.92 -17.28 19.14
N ALA A 224 -7.12 -16.85 18.75
CA ALA A 224 -8.08 -17.66 18.03
C ALA A 224 -7.50 -18.30 16.76
N PHE A 225 -6.67 -17.56 16.01
CA PHE A 225 -5.99 -18.10 14.83
C PHE A 225 -4.87 -19.08 15.21
N LYS A 226 -4.02 -18.73 16.17
CA LYS A 226 -2.90 -19.58 16.65
C LYS A 226 -3.38 -20.90 17.22
N ASP A 227 -4.52 -20.89 17.90
CA ASP A 227 -5.12 -22.07 18.53
C ASP A 227 -5.99 -22.88 17.54
N GLY A 228 -6.10 -22.43 16.28
CA GLY A 228 -6.89 -23.12 15.25
C GLY A 228 -8.41 -23.08 15.49
N LEU A 229 -8.89 -22.06 16.20
CA LEU A 229 -10.32 -21.80 16.42
C LEU A 229 -10.96 -21.04 15.27
N ILE A 230 -10.14 -20.34 14.47
CA ILE A 230 -10.54 -19.67 13.22
C ILE A 230 -9.54 -19.97 12.11
N SER A 231 -9.98 -19.90 10.85
CA SER A 231 -9.15 -20.00 9.65
C SER A 231 -9.45 -18.84 8.69
N ILE A 232 -8.41 -18.28 8.06
CA ILE A 232 -8.57 -17.24 7.02
C ILE A 232 -9.11 -17.91 5.74
N GLN A 233 -10.07 -17.23 5.09
CA GLN A 233 -10.71 -17.65 3.84
C GLN A 233 -10.21 -16.81 2.65
#